data_5a24004bff9f370d0b45b81c8620b507
#
_entry.id   5a24004bff9f370d0b45b81c8620b507
#
_cell.length_a   1.000
_cell.length_b   1.000
_cell.length_c   1.000
_cell.angle_alpha   90.00
_cell.angle_beta   90.00
_cell.angle_gamma   90.00
#
_symmetry.space_group_name_H-M   'P 1'
#
loop_
_entity.id
_entity.type
_entity.pdbx_description
1 polymer ?
#
loop_
_entity_poly.entity_id
_entity_poly.type
_entity_poly.pdbx_seq_one_letter_code
_entity_poly.pdbx_strand_id
1 'polypeptide(L)'
;MCVMIKFAMPVEASNEAIRSGKLQKVFQQLTEDLKPEAAYFFPTGGERGGFFVVDMRESSQIAEIGERFFFGLNAKVEFVPVMAAEDLQKGLSGVPGTIQRYG
;
A
#
# COMPACT_ATOMS: atom_id res chain seq x y z
N MET A 1 -12.47 0.63 -4.04
CA MET A 1 -11.39 0.11 -4.91
C MET A 1 -10.24 -0.36 -4.04
N CYS A 2 -9.80 -1.58 -4.26
CA CYS A 2 -8.65 -2.11 -3.53
C CYS A 2 -7.35 -1.49 -4.01
N VAL A 3 -6.54 -1.03 -3.06
CA VAL A 3 -5.23 -0.44 -3.35
C VAL A 3 -4.17 -1.07 -2.45
N MET A 4 -3.09 -1.52 -3.07
CA MET A 4 -1.92 -1.99 -2.34
C MET A 4 -1.01 -0.81 -2.08
N ILE A 5 -0.69 -0.57 -0.82
CA ILE A 5 0.22 0.49 -0.40
C ILE A 5 1.54 -0.16 -0.04
N LYS A 6 2.51 -0.07 -0.94
CA LYS A 6 3.85 -0.59 -0.72
C LYS A 6 4.69 0.48 -0.06
N PHE A 7 5.51 0.09 0.91
CA PHE A 7 6.37 1.04 1.61
C PHE A 7 7.74 0.44 1.88
N ALA A 8 8.72 1.30 1.98
CA ALA A 8 10.09 0.94 2.37
C ALA A 8 10.66 2.05 3.24
N MET A 9 11.35 1.67 4.31
CA MET A 9 11.91 2.57 5.30
C MET A 9 13.43 2.57 5.23
N PRO A 10 14.09 3.74 5.36
CA PRO A 10 15.54 3.77 5.48
C PRO A 10 16.02 2.92 6.66
N VAL A 11 17.11 2.20 6.48
CA VAL A 11 17.62 1.29 7.52
C VAL A 11 17.94 2.04 8.81
N GLU A 12 18.68 3.14 8.73
CA GLU A 12 19.05 3.92 9.93
C GLU A 12 17.85 4.47 10.66
N ALA A 13 16.93 5.10 9.95
CA ALA A 13 15.73 5.68 10.55
C ALA A 13 14.86 4.60 11.18
N SER A 14 14.72 3.44 10.51
CA SER A 14 13.92 2.34 11.07
C SER A 14 14.62 1.66 12.24
N ASN A 15 15.95 1.58 12.26
CA ASN A 15 16.70 1.12 13.44
C ASN A 15 16.36 1.96 14.66
N GLU A 16 16.41 3.27 14.51
CA GLU A 16 16.09 4.19 15.60
C GLU A 16 14.64 4.11 16.04
N ALA A 17 13.72 3.98 15.08
CA ALA A 17 12.31 3.81 15.35
C ALA A 17 12.00 2.53 16.14
N ILE A 18 12.76 1.44 15.87
CA ILE A 18 12.65 0.20 16.64
C ILE A 18 13.16 0.40 18.06
N ARG A 19 14.34 1.01 18.21
CA ARG A 19 14.94 1.24 19.54
C ARG A 19 14.05 2.07 20.44
N SER A 20 13.42 3.10 19.90
CA SER A 20 12.57 4.01 20.67
C SER A 20 11.15 3.47 20.88
N GLY A 21 10.76 2.39 20.20
CA GLY A 21 9.41 1.86 20.23
C GLY A 21 8.43 2.58 19.31
N LYS A 22 8.90 3.59 18.56
CA LYS A 22 8.05 4.38 17.66
C LYS A 22 7.49 3.52 16.52
N LEU A 23 8.29 2.60 15.97
CA LEU A 23 7.88 1.78 14.84
C LEU A 23 6.63 0.95 15.18
N GLN A 24 6.67 0.28 16.32
CA GLN A 24 5.58 -0.56 16.79
C GLN A 24 4.32 0.26 17.03
N LYS A 25 4.49 1.45 17.62
CA LYS A 25 3.39 2.37 17.87
C LYS A 25 2.74 2.85 16.57
N VAL A 26 3.55 3.24 15.58
CA VAL A 26 3.04 3.72 14.29
C VAL A 26 2.31 2.61 13.55
N PHE A 27 2.85 1.39 13.52
CA PHE A 27 2.17 0.27 12.88
C PHE A 27 0.83 -0.05 13.55
N GLN A 28 0.77 0.05 14.87
CA GLN A 28 -0.50 -0.12 15.58
C GLN A 28 -1.51 0.96 15.16
N GLN A 29 -1.08 2.21 15.10
CA GLN A 29 -1.92 3.32 14.66
C GLN A 29 -2.38 3.16 13.22
N LEU A 30 -1.49 2.77 12.32
CA LEU A 30 -1.84 2.51 10.91
C LEU A 30 -2.87 1.40 10.78
N THR A 31 -2.72 0.33 11.54
CA THR A 31 -3.67 -0.78 11.52
C THR A 31 -5.05 -0.34 12.00
N GLU A 32 -5.09 0.46 13.06
CA GLU A 32 -6.34 1.00 13.60
C GLU A 32 -7.02 1.96 12.62
N ASP A 33 -6.24 2.84 12.00
CA ASP A 33 -6.76 3.89 11.13
C ASP A 33 -7.17 3.36 9.75
N LEU A 34 -6.37 2.49 9.17
CA LEU A 34 -6.57 2.03 7.79
C LEU A 34 -7.45 0.79 7.70
N LYS A 35 -7.53 0.00 8.76
CA LYS A 35 -8.29 -1.26 8.80
C LYS A 35 -8.00 -2.11 7.56
N PRO A 36 -6.73 -2.49 7.33
CA PRO A 36 -6.34 -3.15 6.09
C PRO A 36 -6.97 -4.53 5.96
N GLU A 37 -7.29 -4.92 4.74
CA GLU A 37 -7.74 -6.27 4.40
C GLU A 37 -6.60 -7.28 4.51
N ALA A 38 -5.38 -6.83 4.25
CA ALA A 38 -4.16 -7.62 4.37
C ALA A 38 -2.97 -6.72 4.65
N ALA A 39 -2.00 -7.23 5.38
CA ALA A 39 -0.74 -6.55 5.63
C ALA A 39 0.37 -7.60 5.71
N TYR A 40 1.46 -7.36 4.97
CA TYR A 40 2.62 -8.24 4.98
C TYR A 40 3.88 -7.40 5.04
N PHE A 41 4.88 -7.91 5.73
CA PHE A 41 6.13 -7.22 5.98
C PHE A 41 7.28 -8.07 5.43
N PHE A 42 8.19 -7.44 4.69
CA PHE A 42 9.31 -8.12 4.07
C PHE A 42 10.40 -7.12 3.70
N PRO A 43 11.68 -7.54 3.65
CA PRO A 43 12.71 -6.66 3.13
C PRO A 43 12.52 -6.45 1.62
N THR A 44 12.68 -5.22 1.20
CA THR A 44 12.61 -4.87 -0.22
C THR A 44 13.73 -3.88 -0.55
N GLY A 45 14.52 -4.20 -1.56
CA GLY A 45 15.66 -3.38 -1.93
C GLY A 45 16.68 -3.19 -0.80
N GLY A 46 16.79 -4.15 0.11
CA GLY A 46 17.69 -4.07 1.26
C GLY A 46 17.15 -3.23 2.42
N GLU A 47 15.90 -2.78 2.34
CA GLU A 47 15.26 -1.96 3.37
C GLU A 47 14.07 -2.70 3.99
N ARG A 48 13.73 -2.36 5.24
CA ARG A 48 12.51 -2.85 5.87
C ARG A 48 11.31 -2.28 5.13
N GLY A 49 10.33 -3.11 4.84
CA GLY A 49 9.14 -2.65 4.13
C GLY A 49 8.01 -3.64 4.22
N GLY A 50 7.12 -3.55 3.24
CA GLY A 50 5.96 -4.40 3.17
C GLY A 50 4.86 -3.76 2.35
N PHE A 51 3.65 -4.24 2.53
CA PHE A 51 2.48 -3.58 1.96
C PHE A 51 1.24 -3.77 2.82
N PHE A 52 0.34 -2.81 2.68
CA PHE A 52 -1.03 -2.89 3.21
C PHE A 52 -1.99 -2.90 2.02
N VAL A 53 -3.05 -3.67 2.12
CA VAL A 53 -4.15 -3.62 1.15
C VAL A 53 -5.34 -2.97 1.81
N VAL A 54 -5.81 -1.87 1.24
CA VAL A 54 -6.91 -1.09 1.80
C VAL A 54 -7.98 -0.83 0.75
N ASP A 55 -9.21 -0.62 1.22
CA ASP A 55 -10.30 -0.16 0.36
C ASP A 55 -10.31 1.37 0.35
N MET A 56 -9.94 1.96 -0.78
CA MET A 56 -9.95 3.41 -0.96
C MET A 56 -11.21 3.84 -1.71
N ARG A 57 -11.86 4.89 -1.24
CA ARG A 57 -13.09 5.42 -1.82
C ARG A 57 -12.87 6.67 -2.65
N GLU A 58 -11.90 7.49 -2.25
CA GLU A 58 -11.66 8.80 -2.88
C GLU A 58 -10.18 8.99 -3.12
N SER A 59 -9.85 9.68 -4.21
CA SER A 59 -8.45 9.96 -4.57
C SER A 59 -7.74 10.86 -3.56
N SER A 60 -8.48 11.69 -2.82
CA SER A 60 -7.92 12.52 -1.75
C SER A 60 -7.28 11.70 -0.64
N GLN A 61 -7.69 10.45 -0.47
CA GLN A 61 -7.10 9.55 0.51
C GLN A 61 -5.64 9.18 0.19
N ILE A 62 -5.21 9.35 -1.05
CA ILE A 62 -3.81 9.13 -1.42
C ILE A 62 -2.89 10.03 -0.60
N ALA A 63 -3.19 11.33 -0.55
CA ALA A 63 -2.41 12.27 0.26
C ALA A 63 -2.55 11.97 1.76
N GLU A 64 -3.78 11.80 2.20
CA GLU A 64 -4.09 11.57 3.61
C GLU A 64 -3.38 10.32 4.16
N ILE A 65 -3.44 9.22 3.43
CA ILE A 65 -2.79 7.97 3.82
C ILE A 65 -1.28 8.07 3.63
N GLY A 66 -0.84 8.60 2.49
CA GLY A 66 0.58 8.72 2.16
C GLY A 66 1.36 9.48 3.23
N GLU A 67 0.80 10.58 3.72
CA GLU A 67 1.45 11.39 4.75
C GLU A 67 1.65 10.63 6.07
N ARG A 68 0.77 9.70 6.40
CA ARG A 68 0.94 8.84 7.57
C ARG A 68 2.20 7.99 7.48
N PHE A 69 2.50 7.49 6.28
CA PHE A 69 3.73 6.73 6.03
C PHE A 69 4.96 7.63 6.00
N PHE A 70 4.85 8.80 5.38
CA PHE A 70 5.96 9.75 5.28
C PHE A 70 6.37 10.24 6.66
N PHE A 71 5.45 10.81 7.42
CA PHE A 71 5.75 11.32 8.75
C PHE A 71 5.94 10.23 9.79
N GLY A 72 5.10 9.20 9.74
CA GLY A 72 5.13 8.14 10.74
C GLY A 72 6.33 7.21 10.63
N LEU A 73 6.75 6.91 9.41
CA LEU A 73 7.77 5.88 9.14
C LEU A 73 8.99 6.41 8.38
N ASN A 74 8.99 7.65 7.97
CA ASN A 74 10.01 8.19 7.07
C ASN A 74 10.18 7.32 5.81
N ALA A 75 9.07 6.80 5.31
CA ALA A 75 9.03 5.76 4.28
C ALA A 75 8.87 6.34 2.88
N LYS A 76 9.33 5.58 1.90
CA LYS A 76 8.91 5.71 0.49
C LYS A 76 7.62 4.94 0.34
N VAL A 77 6.69 5.42 -0.48
CA VAL A 77 5.37 4.85 -0.64
C VAL A 77 4.98 4.76 -2.10
N GLU A 78 4.38 3.63 -2.49
CA GLU A 78 3.77 3.47 -3.79
C GLU A 78 2.32 3.01 -3.59
N PHE A 79 1.40 3.64 -4.31
CA PHE A 79 0.00 3.24 -4.35
C PHE A 79 -0.25 2.45 -5.63
N VAL A 80 -0.67 1.20 -5.51
CA VAL A 80 -0.89 0.31 -6.65
C VAL A 80 -2.33 -0.16 -6.62
N PRO A 81 -3.18 0.31 -7.54
CA PRO A 81 -4.52 -0.26 -7.67
C PRO A 81 -4.43 -1.74 -8.02
N VAL A 82 -5.21 -2.57 -7.36
CA VAL A 82 -5.19 -4.01 -7.58
C VAL A 82 -6.60 -4.51 -7.87
N MET A 83 -6.67 -5.63 -8.60
CA MET A 83 -7.93 -6.29 -8.93
C MET A 83 -8.00 -7.64 -8.23
N ALA A 84 -9.17 -7.98 -7.71
CA ALA A 84 -9.47 -9.35 -7.36
C ALA A 84 -9.77 -10.14 -8.66
N ALA A 85 -9.82 -11.47 -8.57
CA ALA A 85 -10.07 -12.31 -9.74
C ALA A 85 -11.37 -11.94 -10.46
N GLU A 86 -12.42 -11.64 -9.71
CA GLU A 86 -13.71 -11.25 -10.27
C GLU A 86 -13.66 -9.91 -11.00
N ASP A 87 -12.85 -8.96 -10.52
CA ASP A 87 -12.66 -7.67 -11.20
C ASP A 87 -11.93 -7.86 -12.52
N LEU A 88 -10.92 -8.72 -12.54
CA LEU A 88 -10.20 -9.06 -13.75
C LEU A 88 -11.13 -9.71 -14.77
N GLN A 89 -11.94 -10.66 -14.33
CA GLN A 89 -12.91 -11.36 -15.17
C GLN A 89 -13.89 -10.39 -15.82
N LYS A 90 -14.42 -9.46 -15.01
CA LYS A 90 -15.33 -8.42 -15.48
C LYS A 90 -14.65 -7.52 -16.51
N GLY A 91 -13.42 -7.11 -16.24
CA GLY A 91 -12.65 -6.28 -17.17
C GLY A 91 -12.35 -6.99 -18.49
N LEU A 92 -12.03 -8.28 -18.44
CA LEU A 92 -11.74 -9.09 -19.63
C LEU A 92 -12.98 -9.27 -20.50
N SER A 93 -14.17 -9.13 -19.98
CA SER A 93 -15.40 -9.25 -20.78
C SER A 93 -15.49 -8.22 -21.91
N GLY A 94 -14.76 -7.11 -21.80
CA GLY A 94 -14.70 -6.09 -22.84
C GLY A 94 -13.63 -6.32 -23.91
N VAL A 95 -12.79 -7.34 -23.73
CA VAL A 95 -11.65 -7.59 -24.61
C VAL A 95 -12.05 -7.91 -26.06
N PRO A 96 -13.13 -8.69 -26.34
CA PRO A 96 -13.55 -8.91 -27.74
C PRO A 96 -13.75 -7.62 -28.54
N GLY A 97 -14.40 -6.63 -27.94
CA GLY A 97 -14.56 -5.32 -28.58
C GLY A 97 -13.23 -4.57 -28.75
N THR A 98 -12.33 -4.72 -27.80
CA THR A 98 -10.98 -4.14 -27.88
C THR A 98 -10.18 -4.76 -29.02
N ILE A 99 -10.21 -6.08 -29.16
CA ILE A 99 -9.54 -6.79 -30.25
C ILE A 99 -10.08 -6.32 -31.61
N GLN A 100 -11.40 -6.20 -31.72
CA GLN A 100 -12.04 -5.74 -32.93
C GLN A 100 -11.55 -4.36 -33.38
N ARG A 101 -11.31 -3.47 -32.45
CA ARG A 101 -10.92 -2.10 -32.75
C ARG A 101 -9.39 -1.92 -32.88
N TYR A 102 -8.60 -2.57 -32.03
CA TYR A 102 -7.16 -2.33 -31.90
C TYR A 102 -6.27 -3.50 -32.30
N GLY A 103 -6.81 -4.66 -32.29
CA GLY A 103 -6.05 -5.89 -32.57
C GLY A 103 -6.07 -6.32 -33.99
#